data_0d3f438675dd604c552a4713c1146ff8
#
_entry.id   0d3f438675dd604c552a4713c1146ff8
#
_cell.length_a   1.000
_cell.length_b   1.000
_cell.length_c   1.000
_cell.angle_alpha   90.00
_cell.angle_beta   90.00
_cell.angle_gamma   90.00
#
_symmetry.space_group_name_H-M   'P 1'
#
loop_
_entity.id
_entity.type
_entity.pdbx_description
1 polymer ?
#
loop_
_entity_poly.entity_id
_entity_poly.type
_entity_poly.pdbx_seq_one_letter_code
_entity_poly.pdbx_strand_id
1 'polypeptide(L)'
;MKEYVSIDTKQTKLSTRIVALIVSMVLIGISILRRSIYGGLIGAMIIAAMLLTKKTYVCEEGLVVLYDVIVYKYKEVWPWEDILEIHRELSPDGKKYALHFMKEVMSKRLVYDIPQAKAVMTFAKEMNPEIHFGDVND
;
A
#
# COMPACT_ATOMS: atom_id res chain seq x y z
N MET A 1 -0.69 -20.01 7.13
CA MET A 1 -0.95 -18.59 7.38
C MET A 1 -1.86 -18.00 6.32
N LYS A 2 -2.92 -17.34 6.76
CA LYS A 2 -3.79 -16.63 5.82
C LYS A 2 -3.30 -15.20 5.65
N GLU A 3 -3.07 -14.79 4.41
CA GLU A 3 -2.71 -13.42 4.08
C GLU A 3 -3.69 -12.89 3.04
N TYR A 4 -4.23 -11.70 3.29
CA TYR A 4 -5.14 -11.03 2.36
C TYR A 4 -4.48 -9.75 1.88
N VAL A 5 -3.93 -9.78 0.67
CA VAL A 5 -3.19 -8.66 0.09
C VAL A 5 -4.15 -7.68 -0.57
N SER A 6 -4.01 -6.40 -0.26
CA SER A 6 -4.82 -5.34 -0.88
C SER A 6 -4.52 -5.21 -2.37
N ILE A 7 -5.56 -4.99 -3.19
CA ILE A 7 -5.42 -4.80 -4.63
C ILE A 7 -4.66 -3.50 -4.95
N ASP A 8 -4.84 -2.47 -4.12
CA ASP A 8 -4.18 -1.19 -4.31
C ASP A 8 -2.73 -1.16 -3.79
N THR A 9 -2.17 -2.33 -3.48
CA THR A 9 -0.75 -2.45 -3.17
C THR A 9 0.06 -1.80 -4.30
N LYS A 10 0.88 -0.81 -3.92
CA LYS A 10 1.61 -0.01 -4.90
C LYS A 10 2.75 -0.83 -5.50
N GLN A 11 2.46 -1.53 -6.58
CA GLN A 11 3.46 -2.22 -7.39
C GLN A 11 3.51 -1.56 -8.75
N THR A 12 4.65 -0.99 -9.09
CA THR A 12 4.86 -0.38 -10.40
C THR A 12 5.13 -1.48 -11.42
N LYS A 13 4.51 -1.40 -12.59
CA LYS A 13 4.76 -2.36 -13.66
C LYS A 13 6.24 -2.33 -14.06
N LEU A 14 6.78 -3.49 -14.45
CA LEU A 14 8.17 -3.60 -14.84
C LEU A 14 8.51 -2.67 -16.00
N SER A 15 7.61 -2.54 -16.99
CA SER A 15 7.81 -1.63 -18.13
C SER A 15 7.97 -0.18 -17.67
N THR A 16 7.15 0.26 -16.72
CA THR A 16 7.23 1.62 -16.16
C THR A 16 8.55 1.83 -15.43
N ARG A 17 9.02 0.82 -14.70
CA ARG A 17 10.30 0.88 -13.99
C ARG A 17 11.47 1.02 -14.96
N ILE A 18 11.45 0.24 -16.05
CA ILE A 18 12.49 0.29 -17.08
C ILE A 18 12.52 1.66 -17.74
N VAL A 19 11.36 2.19 -18.14
CA VAL A 19 11.27 3.52 -18.76
C VAL A 19 11.79 4.60 -17.82
N ALA A 20 11.40 4.55 -16.54
CA ALA A 20 11.84 5.51 -15.54
C ALA A 20 13.36 5.45 -15.34
N LEU A 21 13.95 4.27 -15.32
CA LEU A 21 15.40 4.11 -15.20
C LEU A 21 16.13 4.71 -16.42
N ILE A 22 15.62 4.46 -17.62
CA ILE A 22 16.20 5.01 -18.86
C ILE A 22 16.15 6.53 -18.83
N VAL A 23 14.99 7.11 -18.49
CA VAL A 23 14.81 8.57 -18.40
C VAL A 23 15.77 9.14 -17.35
N SER A 24 15.90 8.49 -16.20
CA SER A 24 16.80 8.93 -15.13
C SER A 24 18.25 8.93 -15.58
N MET A 25 18.69 7.89 -16.28
CA MET A 25 20.04 7.79 -16.79
C MET A 25 20.33 8.89 -17.82
N VAL A 26 19.36 9.17 -18.71
CA VAL A 26 19.50 10.26 -19.70
C VAL A 26 19.63 11.60 -18.99
N LEU A 27 18.79 11.88 -18.00
CA LEU A 27 18.86 13.12 -17.23
C LEU A 27 20.20 13.29 -16.53
N ILE A 28 20.72 12.24 -15.91
CA ILE A 28 22.01 12.26 -15.24
C ILE A 28 23.13 12.51 -16.25
N GLY A 29 23.07 11.84 -17.41
CA GLY A 29 24.05 12.04 -18.48
C GLY A 29 24.08 13.48 -18.99
N ILE A 30 22.90 14.06 -19.26
CA ILE A 30 22.79 15.46 -19.68
C ILE A 30 23.33 16.40 -18.60
N SER A 31 23.02 16.10 -17.34
CA SER A 31 23.49 16.89 -16.20
C SER A 31 25.01 16.93 -16.13
N ILE A 32 25.66 15.80 -16.34
CA ILE A 32 27.13 15.71 -16.35
C ILE A 32 27.71 16.51 -17.50
N LEU A 33 27.13 16.41 -18.69
CA LEU A 33 27.60 17.15 -19.88
C LEU A 33 27.45 18.67 -19.71
N ARG A 34 26.38 19.11 -19.08
CA ARG A 34 26.10 20.54 -18.86
C ARG A 34 26.65 21.08 -17.55
N ARG A 35 27.33 20.24 -16.77
CA ARG A 35 27.84 20.57 -15.45
C ARG A 35 26.77 21.16 -14.51
N SER A 36 25.53 20.66 -14.64
CA SER A 36 24.40 21.06 -13.81
C SER A 36 24.10 19.97 -12.79
N ILE A 37 23.94 20.33 -11.51
CA ILE A 37 23.60 19.37 -10.46
C ILE A 37 22.11 19.10 -10.41
N TYR A 38 21.27 19.98 -10.99
CA TYR A 38 19.81 19.85 -10.89
C TYR A 38 19.27 18.60 -11.60
N GLY A 39 19.74 18.32 -12.80
CA GLY A 39 19.33 17.11 -13.54
C GLY A 39 19.75 15.84 -12.83
N GLY A 40 20.93 15.83 -12.21
CA GLY A 40 21.41 14.71 -11.43
C GLY A 40 20.54 14.46 -10.19
N LEU A 41 20.14 15.51 -9.50
CA LEU A 41 19.27 15.42 -8.32
C LEU A 41 17.89 14.86 -8.71
N ILE A 42 17.30 15.39 -9.79
CA ILE A 42 16.00 14.91 -10.27
C ILE A 42 16.08 13.44 -10.67
N GLY A 43 17.11 13.05 -11.40
CA GLY A 43 17.32 11.64 -11.77
C GLY A 43 17.45 10.73 -10.57
N ALA A 44 18.23 11.14 -9.56
CA ALA A 44 18.41 10.38 -8.33
C ALA A 44 17.06 10.24 -7.58
N MET A 45 16.25 11.29 -7.53
CA MET A 45 14.93 11.23 -6.89
C MET A 45 14.00 10.26 -7.60
N ILE A 46 13.99 10.23 -8.94
CA ILE A 46 13.18 9.30 -9.71
C ILE A 46 13.62 7.87 -9.44
N ILE A 47 14.91 7.59 -9.42
CA ILE A 47 15.43 6.26 -9.10
C ILE A 47 15.01 5.84 -7.70
N ALA A 48 15.16 6.70 -6.71
CA ALA A 48 14.76 6.41 -5.33
C ALA A 48 13.27 6.08 -5.23
N ALA A 49 12.41 6.85 -5.94
CA ALA A 49 10.97 6.61 -5.95
C ALA A 49 10.61 5.26 -6.59
N MET A 50 11.35 4.84 -7.62
CA MET A 50 11.11 3.55 -8.29
C MET A 50 11.57 2.35 -7.45
N LEU A 51 12.51 2.56 -6.55
CA LEU A 51 13.03 1.50 -5.68
C LEU A 51 12.17 1.27 -4.45
N LEU A 52 11.30 2.22 -4.11
CA LEU A 52 10.40 2.10 -2.97
C LEU A 52 9.18 1.26 -3.36
N THR A 53 8.98 0.14 -2.68
CA THR A 53 7.78 -0.66 -2.81
C THR A 53 7.03 -0.72 -1.48
N LYS A 54 5.71 -0.79 -1.56
CA LYS A 54 4.85 -0.85 -0.39
C LYS A 54 3.81 -1.95 -0.61
N LYS A 55 3.73 -2.87 0.33
CA LYS A 55 2.74 -3.95 0.31
C LYS A 55 1.90 -3.85 1.59
N THR A 56 0.58 -3.80 1.44
CA THR A 56 -0.35 -3.78 2.56
C THR A 56 -1.16 -5.08 2.54
N TYR A 57 -1.19 -5.78 3.66
CA TYR A 57 -1.94 -7.02 3.75
C TYR A 57 -2.48 -7.24 5.17
N VAL A 58 -3.43 -8.14 5.28
CA VAL A 58 -4.05 -8.54 6.55
C VAL A 58 -3.67 -9.99 6.81
N CYS A 59 -3.19 -10.29 8.00
CA CYS A 59 -2.82 -11.65 8.40
C CYS A 59 -3.17 -11.88 9.88
N GLU A 60 -2.74 -13.00 10.43
CA GLU A 60 -3.01 -13.35 11.83
C GLU A 60 -2.43 -12.34 12.82
N GLU A 61 -1.34 -11.66 12.47
CA GLU A 61 -0.74 -10.62 13.30
C GLU A 61 -1.56 -9.32 13.35
N GLY A 62 -2.39 -9.09 12.33
CA GLY A 62 -3.19 -7.88 12.18
C GLY A 62 -3.03 -7.27 10.80
N LEU A 63 -3.16 -5.95 10.72
CA LEU A 63 -2.93 -5.19 9.50
C LEU A 63 -1.44 -4.89 9.40
N VAL A 64 -0.81 -5.32 8.31
CA VAL A 64 0.63 -5.17 8.11
C VAL A 64 0.90 -4.32 6.88
N VAL A 65 1.75 -3.32 7.04
CA VAL A 65 2.28 -2.52 5.93
C VAL A 65 3.77 -2.78 5.84
N LEU A 66 4.21 -3.35 4.74
CA LEU A 66 5.61 -3.66 4.49
C LEU A 66 6.19 -2.65 3.51
N TYR A 67 7.15 -1.87 3.97
CA TYR A 67 7.90 -0.93 3.14
C TYR A 67 9.23 -1.58 2.77
N ASP A 68 9.48 -1.70 1.48
CA ASP A 68 10.72 -2.29 0.97
C ASP A 68 11.47 -1.24 0.15
N VAL A 69 12.56 -0.76 0.70
CA VAL A 69 13.57 0.04 -0.01
C VAL A 69 14.78 -0.87 -0.14
N ILE A 70 15.35 -0.99 -1.31
CA ILE A 70 16.38 -1.99 -1.67
C ILE A 70 17.34 -2.39 -0.55
N VAL A 71 17.79 -1.43 0.27
CA VAL A 71 18.73 -1.68 1.36
C VAL A 71 18.10 -1.73 2.74
N TYR A 72 16.80 -1.41 2.84
CA TYR A 72 16.11 -1.33 4.13
C TYR A 72 14.67 -1.79 3.98
N LYS A 73 14.25 -2.64 4.89
CA LYS A 73 12.86 -3.12 4.96
C LYS A 73 12.27 -2.69 6.29
N TYR A 74 11.12 -2.04 6.23
CA TYR A 74 10.39 -1.59 7.41
C TYR A 74 9.01 -2.22 7.42
N LYS A 75 8.62 -2.77 8.57
CA LYS A 75 7.33 -3.41 8.75
C LYS A 75 6.56 -2.66 9.83
N GLU A 76 5.37 -2.16 9.49
CA GLU A 76 4.45 -1.57 10.44
C GLU A 76 3.29 -2.53 10.67
N VAL A 77 3.00 -2.87 11.91
CA VAL A 77 1.93 -3.80 12.27
C VAL A 77 0.91 -3.09 13.15
N TRP A 78 -0.37 -3.21 12.77
CA TRP A 78 -1.48 -2.82 13.62
C TRP A 78 -2.09 -4.10 14.19
N PRO A 79 -1.82 -4.46 15.47
CA PRO A 79 -2.39 -5.67 16.06
C PRO A 79 -3.92 -5.62 16.03
N TRP A 80 -4.54 -6.78 15.93
CA TRP A 80 -6.00 -6.85 15.89
C TRP A 80 -6.66 -6.18 17.09
N GLU A 81 -6.04 -6.26 18.26
CA GLU A 81 -6.53 -5.64 19.48
C GLU A 81 -6.59 -4.11 19.42
N ASP A 82 -5.77 -3.49 18.56
CA ASP A 82 -5.73 -2.04 18.37
C ASP A 82 -6.72 -1.55 17.32
N ILE A 83 -7.26 -2.43 16.49
CA ILE A 83 -8.22 -2.08 15.45
C ILE A 83 -9.61 -1.99 16.09
N LEU A 84 -10.19 -0.80 16.10
CA LEU A 84 -11.47 -0.52 16.74
C LEU A 84 -12.66 -0.72 15.83
N GLU A 85 -12.53 -0.31 14.57
CA GLU A 85 -13.62 -0.33 13.61
C GLU A 85 -13.11 -0.66 12.21
N ILE A 86 -13.97 -1.28 11.41
CA ILE A 86 -13.74 -1.50 9.99
C ILE A 86 -14.97 -0.96 9.25
N HIS A 87 -14.77 0.06 8.42
CA HIS A 87 -15.83 0.63 7.60
C HIS A 87 -15.68 0.20 6.16
N ARG A 88 -16.77 -0.23 5.58
CA ARG A 88 -16.82 -0.74 4.22
C ARG A 88 -17.37 0.33 3.28
N GLU A 89 -16.71 0.54 2.16
CA GLU A 89 -17.14 1.46 1.12
C GLU A 89 -17.17 0.73 -0.22
N LEU A 90 -18.32 0.75 -0.88
CA LEU A 90 -18.44 0.14 -2.20
C LEU A 90 -17.81 1.07 -3.24
N SER A 91 -16.98 0.50 -4.12
CA SER A 91 -16.37 1.27 -5.19
C SER A 91 -17.43 1.79 -6.18
N PRO A 92 -17.14 2.87 -6.95
CA PRO A 92 -18.09 3.43 -7.91
C PRO A 92 -18.54 2.43 -8.98
N ASP A 93 -17.68 1.46 -9.35
CA ASP A 93 -18.03 0.43 -10.32
C ASP A 93 -18.83 -0.74 -9.71
N GLY A 94 -18.98 -0.76 -8.39
CA GLY A 94 -19.72 -1.82 -7.69
C GLY A 94 -19.02 -3.17 -7.63
N LYS A 95 -17.77 -3.26 -8.01
CA LYS A 95 -17.04 -4.54 -8.11
C LYS A 95 -16.09 -4.81 -6.95
N LYS A 96 -15.76 -3.79 -6.17
CA LYS A 96 -14.77 -3.89 -5.09
C LYS A 96 -15.26 -3.19 -3.85
N TYR A 97 -14.72 -3.59 -2.71
CA TYR A 97 -14.92 -2.88 -1.45
C TYR A 97 -13.60 -2.29 -0.97
N ALA A 98 -13.65 -1.03 -0.56
CA ALA A 98 -12.57 -0.42 0.19
C ALA A 98 -12.88 -0.59 1.68
N LEU A 99 -11.97 -1.21 2.42
CA LEU A 99 -12.10 -1.42 3.84
C LEU A 99 -11.23 -0.40 4.56
N HIS A 100 -11.86 0.43 5.41
CA HIS A 100 -11.15 1.42 6.20
C HIS A 100 -10.97 0.88 7.61
N PHE A 101 -9.72 0.52 7.93
CA PHE A 101 -9.35 0.02 9.25
C PHE A 101 -9.00 1.21 10.14
N MET A 102 -9.69 1.33 11.26
CA MET A 102 -9.52 2.46 12.17
C MET A 102 -8.85 2.06 13.48
N LYS A 103 -7.85 2.85 13.84
CA LYS A 103 -7.11 2.72 15.09
C LYS A 103 -7.05 4.11 15.72
N GLU A 104 -7.83 4.34 16.78
CA GLU A 104 -7.96 5.66 17.40
C GLU A 104 -8.39 6.72 16.37
N VAL A 105 -7.51 7.68 16.06
CA VAL A 105 -7.77 8.74 15.07
C VAL A 105 -7.15 8.43 13.71
N MET A 106 -6.46 7.30 13.59
CA MET A 106 -5.77 6.90 12.36
C MET A 106 -6.59 5.89 11.59
N SER A 107 -6.50 5.93 10.27
CA SER A 107 -7.15 4.95 9.42
C SER A 107 -6.24 4.53 8.27
N LYS A 108 -6.43 3.29 7.80
CA LYS A 108 -5.76 2.76 6.61
C LYS A 108 -6.80 2.13 5.71
N ARG A 109 -6.70 2.42 4.42
CA ARG A 109 -7.63 1.92 3.41
C ARG A 109 -7.00 0.76 2.65
N LEU A 110 -7.71 -0.38 2.59
CA LEU A 110 -7.34 -1.53 1.78
C LEU A 110 -8.47 -1.84 0.83
N VAL A 111 -8.15 -2.19 -0.40
CA VAL A 111 -9.14 -2.48 -1.44
C VAL A 111 -9.08 -3.97 -1.77
N TYR A 112 -10.26 -4.61 -1.80
CA TYR A 112 -10.40 -6.03 -2.11
C TYR A 112 -11.58 -6.26 -3.05
N ASP A 113 -11.52 -7.34 -3.83
CA ASP A 113 -12.72 -7.82 -4.54
C ASP A 113 -13.79 -8.22 -3.51
N ILE A 114 -15.07 -8.15 -3.92
CA ILE A 114 -16.18 -8.38 -2.99
C ILE A 114 -16.05 -9.69 -2.22
N PRO A 115 -15.80 -10.87 -2.87
CA PRO A 115 -15.65 -12.12 -2.11
C PRO A 115 -14.48 -12.08 -1.12
N GLN A 116 -13.36 -11.49 -1.52
CA GLN A 116 -12.18 -11.39 -0.67
C GLN A 116 -12.41 -10.41 0.49
N ALA A 117 -13.10 -9.29 0.23
CA ALA A 117 -13.45 -8.33 1.29
C ALA A 117 -14.31 -8.98 2.36
N LYS A 118 -15.29 -9.80 1.97
CA LYS A 118 -16.12 -10.54 2.91
C LYS A 118 -15.30 -11.53 3.73
N ALA A 119 -14.36 -12.21 3.10
CA ALA A 119 -13.46 -13.13 3.81
C ALA A 119 -12.58 -12.38 4.82
N VAL A 120 -12.07 -11.21 4.46
CA VAL A 120 -11.26 -10.37 5.36
C VAL A 120 -12.09 -9.90 6.56
N MET A 121 -13.33 -9.48 6.33
CA MET A 121 -14.21 -9.04 7.42
C MET A 121 -14.52 -10.20 8.37
N THR A 122 -14.81 -11.38 7.85
CA THR A 122 -15.04 -12.57 8.67
C THR A 122 -13.80 -12.93 9.47
N PHE A 123 -12.64 -12.90 8.85
CA PHE A 123 -11.36 -13.17 9.50
C PHE A 123 -11.08 -12.16 10.61
N ALA A 124 -11.33 -10.87 10.36
CA ALA A 124 -11.14 -9.81 11.35
C ALA A 124 -12.03 -10.05 12.57
N LYS A 125 -13.28 -10.44 12.35
CA LYS A 125 -14.20 -10.73 13.45
C LYS A 125 -13.78 -11.95 14.26
N GLU A 126 -13.20 -12.95 13.62
CA GLU A 126 -12.64 -14.12 14.30
C GLU A 126 -11.45 -13.73 15.18
N MET A 127 -10.58 -12.85 14.67
CA MET A 127 -9.38 -12.42 15.39
C MET A 127 -9.69 -11.42 16.50
N ASN A 128 -10.68 -10.56 16.31
CA ASN A 128 -11.13 -9.61 17.34
C ASN A 128 -12.65 -9.41 17.28
N PRO A 129 -13.42 -10.15 18.08
CA PRO A 129 -14.88 -10.04 18.08
C PRO A 129 -15.42 -8.67 18.48
N GLU A 130 -14.61 -7.82 19.09
CA GLU A 130 -15.02 -6.50 19.53
C GLU A 130 -14.98 -5.42 18.43
N ILE A 131 -14.47 -5.77 17.25
CA ILE A 131 -14.42 -4.82 16.13
C ILE A 131 -15.83 -4.48 15.66
N HIS A 132 -16.11 -3.18 15.53
CA HIS A 132 -17.36 -2.68 14.97
C HIS A 132 -17.27 -2.57 13.46
N PHE A 133 -18.28 -3.08 12.77
CA PHE A 133 -18.37 -3.01 11.32
C PHE A 133 -19.43 -1.98 10.92
N GLY A 134 -19.11 -1.12 9.96
CA GLY A 134 -20.02 -0.12 9.45
C GLY A 134 -19.83 0.12 7.96
N ASP A 135 -20.76 0.82 7.36
CA ASP A 135 -20.67 1.25 5.97
C ASP A 135 -20.43 2.75 5.91
N VAL A 136 -19.50 3.18 5.06
CA VAL A 136 -19.17 4.60 4.91
C VAL A 136 -20.35 5.38 4.33
N ASN A 137 -21.19 4.72 3.51
CA ASN A 137 -22.31 5.35 2.83
C ASN A 137 -23.60 5.37 3.65
N ASP A 138 -23.55 4.96 4.90
CA ASP A 138 -24.71 4.96 5.81
C ASP A 138 -24.80 6.27 6.61
#